data_92f51cc5195de5da6e6b5dc05fe7e349
#
_entry.id   92f51cc5195de5da6e6b5dc05fe7e349
#
_cell.length_a   1.000
_cell.length_b   1.000
_cell.length_c   1.000
_cell.angle_alpha   90.00
_cell.angle_beta   90.00
_cell.angle_gamma   90.00
#
_symmetry.space_group_name_H-M   'P 1'
#
loop_
_entity.id
_entity.type
_entity.pdbx_description
1 polymer ?
#
loop_
_entity_poly.entity_id
_entity_poly.type
_entity_poly.pdbx_seq_one_letter_code
_entity_poly.pdbx_strand_id
1 'polypeptide(L)'
;MKNAKSNVLEAIGKTPIVRLNKIADGVSSEIYVKLDFMNPGGSVKDRLGAYILDQAVKSGDLKPGGTIIEGTSGNTGVGLAMYASVHGYKCVFVLADKQSKEKIDNLRAFGAKVIVCPTNVEPEDPRSYYSVSKRLSETIPNSYYVNQYDNLWNKETHYKTTGPEIYEQTEGDFDVFMAGVGTGGTISGIGGYLKTVMPNVKIIGIDCEGSIIAHYAKTGEMIEAKPYVLEGLGEDFIPKNYDFSVIDDWVVIGDKESFLATRDLLTLEGIYAGGSSGGAVIAAIKYAKTLKEPKKILVLLPDSGNRYASKIFNDDWMSDNGYKDSSFNVTIEEVLKTLNKNTTPLISIQDSATIGEAIKIMDEKGISQLPVYGDGHLEGIVSERNLLKPLFDGEFKLNDSISLAFKSDFRVIDSGELLSNVADSLLQEETVLVTKEGKVITILTNIDILRFISGKNSF
;
A
#
# COMPACT_ATOMS: atom_id res chain seq x y z
N MET A 1 -29.12 -20.93 24.83
CA MET A 1 -28.79 -21.45 23.48
C MET A 1 -27.54 -22.33 23.58
N LYS A 2 -27.54 -23.53 22.97
CA LYS A 2 -26.46 -24.54 23.17
C LYS A 2 -25.07 -24.08 22.68
N ASN A 3 -25.00 -23.16 21.73
CA ASN A 3 -23.73 -22.70 21.13
C ASN A 3 -23.50 -21.18 21.27
N ALA A 4 -24.30 -20.49 22.07
CA ALA A 4 -24.11 -19.07 22.31
C ALA A 4 -22.87 -18.83 23.20
N LYS A 5 -22.03 -17.88 22.79
CA LYS A 5 -20.89 -17.43 23.57
C LYS A 5 -21.36 -16.42 24.61
N SER A 6 -20.70 -16.36 25.77
CA SER A 6 -21.05 -15.41 26.83
C SER A 6 -20.63 -13.97 26.49
N ASN A 7 -19.57 -13.82 25.73
CA ASN A 7 -19.11 -12.52 25.23
C ASN A 7 -18.28 -12.70 23.95
N VAL A 8 -17.87 -11.58 23.33
CA VAL A 8 -17.16 -11.57 22.06
C VAL A 8 -15.76 -12.19 22.13
N LEU A 9 -15.10 -12.20 23.29
CA LEU A 9 -13.75 -12.75 23.44
C LEU A 9 -13.73 -14.27 23.25
N GLU A 10 -14.82 -14.96 23.58
CA GLU A 10 -14.96 -16.40 23.34
C GLU A 10 -15.14 -16.77 21.85
N ALA A 11 -15.34 -15.76 20.99
CA ALA A 11 -15.38 -15.95 19.54
C ALA A 11 -14.01 -15.82 18.88
N ILE A 12 -12.96 -15.46 19.64
CA ILE A 12 -11.59 -15.37 19.13
C ILE A 12 -11.05 -16.77 18.84
N GLY A 13 -10.36 -16.90 17.71
CA GLY A 13 -9.80 -18.17 17.26
C GLY A 13 -10.75 -18.98 16.37
N LYS A 14 -10.36 -20.22 16.09
CA LYS A 14 -11.03 -21.15 15.16
C LYS A 14 -11.29 -20.51 13.79
N THR A 15 -10.37 -19.67 13.36
CA THR A 15 -10.44 -19.00 12.05
C THR A 15 -10.24 -20.03 10.93
N PRO A 16 -10.90 -19.87 9.76
CA PRO A 16 -10.86 -20.86 8.70
C PRO A 16 -9.51 -20.90 7.97
N ILE A 17 -9.25 -22.05 7.33
CA ILE A 17 -8.17 -22.23 6.36
C ILE A 17 -8.81 -22.42 4.99
N VAL A 18 -8.29 -21.72 3.96
CA VAL A 18 -8.80 -21.76 2.59
C VAL A 18 -7.65 -22.03 1.63
N ARG A 19 -7.89 -22.86 0.60
CA ARG A 19 -6.93 -23.07 -0.49
C ARG A 19 -7.02 -21.90 -1.49
N LEU A 20 -5.88 -21.38 -1.92
CA LEU A 20 -5.80 -20.43 -3.04
C LEU A 20 -5.87 -21.18 -4.37
N ASN A 21 -6.49 -20.58 -5.35
CA ASN A 21 -6.71 -21.17 -6.67
C ASN A 21 -6.18 -20.27 -7.79
N LYS A 22 -6.89 -19.18 -8.12
CA LYS A 22 -6.59 -18.34 -9.28
C LYS A 22 -5.32 -17.51 -9.12
N ILE A 23 -5.07 -16.95 -7.94
CA ILE A 23 -3.88 -16.15 -7.67
C ILE A 23 -2.60 -16.99 -7.65
N ALA A 24 -2.75 -18.29 -7.37
CA ALA A 24 -1.67 -19.28 -7.36
C ALA A 24 -1.59 -20.08 -8.67
N ASP A 25 -2.27 -19.69 -9.73
CA ASP A 25 -2.22 -20.37 -11.02
C ASP A 25 -0.78 -20.41 -11.58
N GLY A 26 -0.41 -21.55 -12.17
CA GLY A 26 0.96 -21.79 -12.64
C GLY A 26 1.98 -22.15 -11.55
N VAL A 27 1.57 -22.28 -10.27
CA VAL A 27 2.41 -22.78 -9.18
C VAL A 27 2.11 -24.25 -8.93
N SER A 28 3.14 -25.10 -8.91
CA SER A 28 2.97 -26.55 -8.69
C SER A 28 2.62 -26.94 -7.25
N SER A 29 2.99 -26.10 -6.28
CA SER A 29 2.70 -26.28 -4.85
C SER A 29 1.28 -25.85 -4.51
N GLU A 30 0.67 -26.49 -3.52
CA GLU A 30 -0.62 -26.07 -3.00
C GLU A 30 -0.43 -25.00 -1.91
N ILE A 31 -1.09 -23.86 -2.06
CA ILE A 31 -1.02 -22.77 -1.09
C ILE A 31 -2.34 -22.65 -0.36
N TYR A 32 -2.30 -22.75 0.95
CA TYR A 32 -3.41 -22.58 1.87
C TYR A 32 -3.21 -21.33 2.71
N VAL A 33 -4.28 -20.62 3.03
CA VAL A 33 -4.24 -19.37 3.82
C VAL A 33 -5.09 -19.51 5.06
N LYS A 34 -4.49 -19.22 6.23
CA LYS A 34 -5.18 -19.08 7.51
C LYS A 34 -5.75 -17.68 7.63
N LEU A 35 -7.06 -17.53 7.61
CA LEU A 35 -7.77 -16.25 7.59
C LEU A 35 -7.89 -15.64 9.00
N ASP A 36 -6.79 -15.26 9.61
CA ASP A 36 -6.79 -14.78 11.01
C ASP A 36 -7.39 -13.37 11.18
N PHE A 37 -7.67 -12.69 10.07
CA PHE A 37 -8.50 -11.49 10.05
C PHE A 37 -10.00 -11.76 10.31
N MET A 38 -10.44 -13.03 10.32
CA MET A 38 -11.82 -13.40 10.66
C MET A 38 -12.05 -13.48 12.18
N ASN A 39 -11.06 -13.17 13.00
CA ASN A 39 -11.30 -12.87 14.41
C ASN A 39 -12.28 -11.68 14.57
N PRO A 40 -13.03 -11.58 15.68
CA PRO A 40 -14.09 -10.57 15.84
C PRO A 40 -13.63 -9.12 15.68
N GLY A 41 -12.41 -8.77 16.08
CA GLY A 41 -11.82 -7.44 15.91
C GLY A 41 -11.10 -7.28 14.56
N GLY A 42 -11.10 -8.30 13.72
CA GLY A 42 -10.59 -8.24 12.36
C GLY A 42 -9.07 -8.44 12.23
N SER A 43 -8.40 -9.03 13.21
CA SER A 43 -6.98 -9.34 13.09
C SER A 43 -6.47 -10.43 14.02
N VAL A 44 -5.28 -10.96 13.70
CA VAL A 44 -4.51 -11.88 14.56
C VAL A 44 -4.23 -11.31 15.97
N LYS A 45 -4.25 -9.99 16.11
CA LYS A 45 -3.97 -9.28 17.37
C LYS A 45 -5.10 -9.41 18.41
N ASP A 46 -6.27 -9.85 18.01
CA ASP A 46 -7.36 -10.16 18.94
C ASP A 46 -6.95 -11.25 19.93
N ARG A 47 -6.22 -12.27 19.42
CA ARG A 47 -5.67 -13.35 20.23
C ARG A 47 -4.69 -12.82 21.28
N LEU A 48 -3.78 -11.95 20.83
CA LEU A 48 -2.79 -11.33 21.70
C LEU A 48 -3.44 -10.46 22.77
N GLY A 49 -4.41 -9.60 22.37
CA GLY A 49 -5.11 -8.71 23.30
C GLY A 49 -5.79 -9.47 24.43
N ALA A 50 -6.52 -10.54 24.11
CA ALA A 50 -7.20 -11.36 25.09
C ALA A 50 -6.22 -12.10 26.01
N TYR A 51 -5.21 -12.75 25.44
CA TYR A 51 -4.29 -13.56 26.22
C TYR A 51 -3.40 -12.74 27.16
N ILE A 52 -2.77 -11.66 26.66
CA ILE A 52 -1.88 -10.83 27.49
C ILE A 52 -2.65 -10.21 28.66
N LEU A 53 -3.85 -9.71 28.41
CA LEU A 53 -4.63 -9.08 29.48
C LEU A 53 -5.14 -10.09 30.50
N ASP A 54 -5.50 -11.31 30.08
CA ASP A 54 -5.80 -12.39 31.02
C ASP A 54 -4.60 -12.74 31.91
N GLN A 55 -3.39 -12.79 31.36
CA GLN A 55 -2.19 -13.01 32.14
C GLN A 55 -1.91 -11.83 33.10
N ALA A 56 -2.06 -10.58 32.62
CA ALA A 56 -1.86 -9.39 33.44
C ALA A 56 -2.84 -9.29 34.62
N VAL A 57 -4.08 -9.71 34.42
CA VAL A 57 -5.09 -9.81 35.51
C VAL A 57 -4.70 -10.92 36.50
N LYS A 58 -4.28 -12.10 36.00
CA LYS A 58 -3.88 -13.22 36.86
C LYS A 58 -2.61 -12.94 37.67
N SER A 59 -1.65 -12.21 37.10
CA SER A 59 -0.42 -11.80 37.82
C SER A 59 -0.67 -10.65 38.82
N GLY A 60 -1.79 -9.93 38.67
CA GLY A 60 -2.12 -8.73 39.47
C GLY A 60 -1.48 -7.44 38.94
N ASP A 61 -0.85 -7.49 37.76
CA ASP A 61 -0.27 -6.30 37.11
C ASP A 61 -1.36 -5.36 36.57
N LEU A 62 -2.48 -5.92 36.06
CA LEU A 62 -3.67 -5.18 35.68
C LEU A 62 -4.74 -5.35 36.74
N LYS A 63 -5.02 -4.28 37.52
CA LYS A 63 -6.02 -4.28 38.59
C LYS A 63 -7.39 -3.81 38.08
N PRO A 64 -8.50 -4.20 38.74
CA PRO A 64 -9.83 -3.75 38.37
C PRO A 64 -9.96 -2.22 38.19
N GLY A 65 -10.64 -1.81 37.11
CA GLY A 65 -10.81 -0.39 36.75
C GLY A 65 -9.53 0.30 36.28
N GLY A 66 -8.46 -0.44 36.02
CA GLY A 66 -7.18 0.06 35.54
C GLY A 66 -7.21 0.60 34.11
N THR A 67 -6.12 1.20 33.70
CA THR A 67 -5.94 1.78 32.35
C THR A 67 -4.93 0.96 31.57
N ILE A 68 -5.31 0.42 30.43
CA ILE A 68 -4.47 -0.30 29.49
C ILE A 68 -3.80 0.73 28.59
N ILE A 69 -2.48 0.69 28.47
CA ILE A 69 -1.68 1.60 27.64
C ILE A 69 -0.91 0.78 26.63
N GLU A 70 -0.92 1.22 25.36
CA GLU A 70 -0.13 0.58 24.29
C GLU A 70 0.23 1.57 23.19
N GLY A 71 1.49 1.46 22.74
CA GLY A 71 1.95 2.03 21.47
C GLY A 71 1.64 1.05 20.34
N THR A 72 0.73 1.43 19.40
CA THR A 72 0.23 0.47 18.43
C THR A 72 0.05 1.06 17.03
N SER A 73 0.17 0.22 16.02
CA SER A 73 -0.25 0.53 14.64
C SER A 73 -1.77 0.37 14.41
N GLY A 74 -2.56 0.04 15.44
CA GLY A 74 -4.02 -0.04 15.41
C GLY A 74 -4.59 -1.43 15.72
N ASN A 75 -4.08 -2.50 15.11
CA ASN A 75 -4.63 -3.86 15.27
C ASN A 75 -4.58 -4.35 16.73
N THR A 76 -3.44 -4.18 17.40
CA THR A 76 -3.28 -4.55 18.82
C THR A 76 -4.24 -3.73 19.70
N GLY A 77 -4.37 -2.43 19.41
CA GLY A 77 -5.30 -1.57 20.12
C GLY A 77 -6.75 -2.05 20.06
N VAL A 78 -7.20 -2.59 18.92
CA VAL A 78 -8.55 -3.16 18.78
C VAL A 78 -8.72 -4.40 19.68
N GLY A 79 -7.77 -5.34 19.65
CA GLY A 79 -7.83 -6.53 20.51
C GLY A 79 -7.86 -6.18 21.99
N LEU A 80 -7.04 -5.20 22.41
CA LEU A 80 -7.03 -4.69 23.79
C LEU A 80 -8.32 -3.98 24.15
N ALA A 81 -8.86 -3.17 23.23
CA ALA A 81 -10.10 -2.41 23.46
C ALA A 81 -11.32 -3.34 23.60
N MET A 82 -11.40 -4.43 22.84
CA MET A 82 -12.44 -5.45 23.01
C MET A 82 -12.40 -6.07 24.40
N TYR A 83 -11.21 -6.44 24.86
CA TYR A 83 -11.04 -6.97 26.21
C TYR A 83 -11.47 -5.93 27.27
N ALA A 84 -11.01 -4.69 27.11
CA ALA A 84 -11.35 -3.59 27.99
C ALA A 84 -12.85 -3.34 28.07
N SER A 85 -13.54 -3.38 26.93
CA SER A 85 -15.01 -3.19 26.87
C SER A 85 -15.78 -4.29 27.62
N VAL A 86 -15.32 -5.54 27.51
CA VAL A 86 -15.96 -6.68 28.17
C VAL A 86 -15.75 -6.64 29.69
N HIS A 87 -14.56 -6.21 30.14
CA HIS A 87 -14.15 -6.29 31.54
C HIS A 87 -14.16 -4.93 32.29
N GLY A 88 -14.54 -3.83 31.63
CA GLY A 88 -14.67 -2.51 32.25
C GLY A 88 -13.35 -1.79 32.52
N TYR A 89 -12.33 -2.01 31.68
CA TYR A 89 -11.05 -1.29 31.72
C TYR A 89 -11.09 -0.03 30.84
N LYS A 90 -10.18 0.91 31.09
CA LYS A 90 -9.95 2.09 30.25
C LYS A 90 -8.79 1.82 29.31
N CYS A 91 -8.78 2.51 28.14
CA CYS A 91 -7.69 2.40 27.18
C CYS A 91 -7.10 3.76 26.81
N VAL A 92 -5.78 3.83 26.73
CA VAL A 92 -5.03 4.93 26.14
C VAL A 92 -4.07 4.35 25.11
N PHE A 93 -4.30 4.66 23.83
CA PHE A 93 -3.47 4.18 22.75
C PHE A 93 -2.68 5.32 22.11
N VAL A 94 -1.41 5.06 21.81
CA VAL A 94 -0.51 6.00 21.18
C VAL A 94 -0.15 5.46 19.79
N LEU A 95 -0.40 6.26 18.74
CA LEU A 95 -0.19 5.89 17.35
C LEU A 95 0.73 6.89 16.68
N ALA A 96 1.47 6.43 15.68
CA ALA A 96 2.19 7.31 14.76
C ALA A 96 1.21 7.94 13.73
N ASP A 97 1.49 9.17 13.29
CA ASP A 97 0.63 9.95 12.37
C ASP A 97 0.52 9.33 10.96
N LYS A 98 1.43 8.44 10.58
CA LYS A 98 1.36 7.67 9.32
C LYS A 98 0.21 6.65 9.25
N GLN A 99 -0.42 6.33 10.39
CA GLN A 99 -1.50 5.34 10.42
C GLN A 99 -2.75 5.86 9.74
N SER A 100 -3.54 4.96 9.13
CA SER A 100 -4.78 5.34 8.46
C SER A 100 -5.80 5.94 9.43
N LYS A 101 -6.63 6.87 8.91
CA LYS A 101 -7.70 7.49 9.68
C LYS A 101 -8.67 6.45 10.24
N GLU A 102 -8.96 5.42 9.45
CA GLU A 102 -9.87 4.33 9.85
C GLU A 102 -9.37 3.61 11.10
N LYS A 103 -8.06 3.39 11.23
CA LYS A 103 -7.48 2.76 12.43
C LYS A 103 -7.64 3.62 13.67
N ILE A 104 -7.42 4.92 13.53
CA ILE A 104 -7.57 5.90 14.62
C ILE A 104 -9.05 5.99 15.06
N ASP A 105 -9.95 6.16 14.11
CA ASP A 105 -11.38 6.32 14.36
C ASP A 105 -12.00 5.03 14.95
N ASN A 106 -11.51 3.87 14.52
CA ASN A 106 -11.94 2.57 15.07
C ASN A 106 -11.60 2.44 16.56
N LEU A 107 -10.40 2.85 16.98
CA LEU A 107 -10.03 2.83 18.40
C LEU A 107 -10.85 3.82 19.22
N ARG A 108 -11.13 5.01 18.68
CA ARG A 108 -12.02 6.00 19.33
C ARG A 108 -13.45 5.49 19.49
N ALA A 109 -13.94 4.71 18.50
CA ALA A 109 -15.27 4.09 18.57
C ALA A 109 -15.42 3.11 19.74
N PHE A 110 -14.33 2.43 20.16
CA PHE A 110 -14.29 1.63 21.39
C PHE A 110 -14.23 2.47 22.68
N GLY A 111 -14.24 3.80 22.58
CA GLY A 111 -14.11 4.68 23.73
C GLY A 111 -12.66 4.90 24.22
N ALA A 112 -11.67 4.45 23.49
CA ALA A 112 -10.28 4.64 23.85
C ALA A 112 -9.83 6.11 23.66
N LYS A 113 -8.99 6.61 24.56
CA LYS A 113 -8.25 7.85 24.35
C LYS A 113 -7.11 7.55 23.36
N VAL A 114 -7.08 8.27 22.26
CA VAL A 114 -6.05 8.10 21.21
C VAL A 114 -5.17 9.34 21.15
N ILE A 115 -3.86 9.12 21.25
CA ILE A 115 -2.81 10.14 21.14
C ILE A 115 -2.04 9.84 19.84
N VAL A 116 -1.90 10.86 18.99
CA VAL A 116 -1.16 10.75 17.72
C VAL A 116 0.19 11.44 17.87
N CYS A 117 1.26 10.74 17.54
CA CYS A 117 2.65 11.19 17.65
C CYS A 117 3.30 11.28 16.27
N PRO A 118 4.33 12.13 16.07
CA PRO A 118 5.04 12.22 14.81
C PRO A 118 5.78 10.90 14.49
N THR A 119 5.79 10.53 13.20
CA THR A 119 6.51 9.35 12.69
C THR A 119 8.00 9.64 12.51
N ASN A 120 8.35 10.86 12.05
CA ASN A 120 9.71 11.23 11.67
C ASN A 120 10.53 11.70 12.88
N VAL A 121 10.65 10.85 13.88
CA VAL A 121 11.44 11.08 15.09
C VAL A 121 12.07 9.76 15.54
N GLU A 122 13.26 9.81 16.13
CA GLU A 122 13.94 8.64 16.68
C GLU A 122 13.14 8.01 17.82
N PRO A 123 13.25 6.69 18.07
CA PRO A 123 12.52 5.99 19.12
C PRO A 123 12.70 6.62 20.52
N GLU A 124 13.89 7.17 20.82
CA GLU A 124 14.26 7.81 22.08
C GLU A 124 13.74 9.25 22.19
N ASP A 125 13.29 9.87 21.09
CA ASP A 125 12.70 11.21 21.13
C ASP A 125 11.49 11.21 22.08
N PRO A 126 11.38 12.18 23.00
CA PRO A 126 10.26 12.26 23.96
C PRO A 126 8.87 12.40 23.28
N ARG A 127 8.82 12.73 21.99
CA ARG A 127 7.59 12.82 21.16
C ARG A 127 7.27 11.51 20.45
N SER A 128 8.18 10.55 20.41
CA SER A 128 7.94 9.26 19.78
C SER A 128 6.82 8.51 20.46
N TYR A 129 6.08 7.70 19.71
CA TYR A 129 4.98 6.94 20.29
C TYR A 129 5.45 5.91 21.33
N TYR A 130 6.69 5.44 21.24
CA TYR A 130 7.32 4.58 22.25
C TYR A 130 7.54 5.33 23.57
N SER A 131 8.23 6.48 23.51
CA SER A 131 8.55 7.31 24.67
C SER A 131 7.30 7.86 25.33
N VAL A 132 6.31 8.27 24.55
CA VAL A 132 5.00 8.74 25.07
C VAL A 132 4.26 7.61 25.77
N SER A 133 4.19 6.40 25.19
CA SER A 133 3.53 5.25 25.81
C SER A 133 4.15 4.88 27.15
N LYS A 134 5.48 4.82 27.21
CA LYS A 134 6.23 4.55 28.45
C LYS A 134 5.96 5.61 29.51
N ARG A 135 6.08 6.89 29.17
CA ARG A 135 5.82 8.01 30.10
C ARG A 135 4.39 7.98 30.64
N LEU A 136 3.41 7.66 29.81
CA LEU A 136 2.01 7.54 30.25
C LEU A 136 1.84 6.41 31.27
N SER A 137 2.50 5.28 31.08
CA SER A 137 2.44 4.16 32.03
C SER A 137 3.07 4.50 33.40
N GLU A 138 4.04 5.39 33.43
CA GLU A 138 4.68 5.86 34.66
C GLU A 138 3.86 6.95 35.37
N THR A 139 3.02 7.70 34.63
CA THR A 139 2.29 8.86 35.17
C THR A 139 0.81 8.59 35.45
N ILE A 140 0.18 7.63 34.77
CA ILE A 140 -1.23 7.27 35.00
C ILE A 140 -1.32 6.24 36.12
N PRO A 141 -1.94 6.56 37.29
CA PRO A 141 -2.11 5.60 38.36
C PRO A 141 -2.94 4.38 37.89
N ASN A 142 -2.64 3.21 38.43
CA ASN A 142 -3.33 1.97 38.11
C ASN A 142 -3.36 1.70 36.59
N SER A 143 -2.23 1.84 35.93
CA SER A 143 -2.07 1.54 34.49
C SER A 143 -1.22 0.29 34.27
N TYR A 144 -1.45 -0.37 33.14
CA TYR A 144 -0.67 -1.49 32.65
C TYR A 144 -0.21 -1.20 31.23
N TYR A 145 1.11 -1.17 31.03
CA TYR A 145 1.74 -1.02 29.70
C TYR A 145 1.93 -2.41 29.07
N VAL A 146 1.23 -2.68 28.00
CA VAL A 146 1.22 -3.99 27.35
C VAL A 146 2.58 -4.33 26.74
N ASN A 147 3.21 -3.36 26.08
CA ASN A 147 4.53 -3.48 25.43
C ASN A 147 4.63 -4.72 24.52
N GLN A 148 3.82 -4.76 23.48
CA GLN A 148 3.74 -5.91 22.58
C GLN A 148 5.06 -6.38 21.98
N TYR A 149 6.06 -5.50 21.89
CA TYR A 149 7.37 -5.81 21.33
C TYR A 149 8.23 -6.66 22.25
N ASP A 150 8.21 -6.36 23.56
CA ASP A 150 9.09 -7.00 24.56
C ASP A 150 8.36 -7.95 25.50
N ASN A 151 7.04 -7.92 25.54
CA ASN A 151 6.23 -8.78 26.38
C ASN A 151 6.18 -10.21 25.81
N LEU A 152 6.85 -11.15 26.47
CA LEU A 152 6.95 -12.54 26.02
C LEU A 152 5.60 -13.28 25.98
N TRP A 153 4.58 -12.78 26.63
CA TRP A 153 3.22 -13.30 26.47
C TRP A 153 2.68 -13.13 25.04
N ASN A 154 3.26 -12.23 24.25
CA ASN A 154 2.94 -12.14 22.83
C ASN A 154 3.31 -13.44 22.09
N LYS A 155 4.55 -13.90 22.22
CA LYS A 155 5.00 -15.20 21.67
C LYS A 155 4.20 -16.35 22.27
N GLU A 156 4.02 -16.35 23.59
CA GLU A 156 3.30 -17.40 24.30
C GLU A 156 1.84 -17.53 23.86
N THR A 157 1.16 -16.39 23.56
CA THR A 157 -0.20 -16.41 22.98
C THR A 157 -0.28 -17.38 21.81
N HIS A 158 0.60 -17.21 20.84
CA HIS A 158 0.55 -17.99 19.61
C HIS A 158 1.02 -19.44 19.82
N TYR A 159 1.96 -19.67 20.74
CA TYR A 159 2.39 -21.00 21.14
C TYR A 159 1.24 -21.79 21.80
N LYS A 160 0.44 -21.13 22.64
CA LYS A 160 -0.65 -21.76 23.41
C LYS A 160 -1.99 -21.82 22.67
N THR A 161 -2.20 -20.98 21.65
CA THR A 161 -3.49 -20.88 20.98
C THR A 161 -3.40 -21.15 19.48
N THR A 162 -2.71 -20.33 18.71
CA THR A 162 -2.73 -20.36 17.24
C THR A 162 -2.00 -21.58 16.68
N GLY A 163 -0.85 -21.95 17.24
CA GLY A 163 -0.09 -23.14 16.84
C GLY A 163 -0.89 -24.43 17.02
N PRO A 164 -1.44 -24.71 18.22
CA PRO A 164 -2.32 -25.86 18.44
C PRO A 164 -3.55 -25.88 17.53
N GLU A 165 -4.20 -24.74 17.32
CA GLU A 165 -5.36 -24.61 16.44
C GLU A 165 -5.01 -24.98 14.98
N ILE A 166 -3.88 -24.48 14.46
CA ILE A 166 -3.41 -24.83 13.11
C ILE A 166 -3.16 -26.33 13.01
N TYR A 167 -2.47 -26.93 13.99
CA TYR A 167 -2.19 -28.36 13.98
C TYR A 167 -3.47 -29.20 14.04
N GLU A 168 -4.43 -28.81 14.90
CA GLU A 168 -5.73 -29.49 15.02
C GLU A 168 -6.53 -29.41 13.70
N GLN A 169 -6.55 -28.26 13.04
CA GLN A 169 -7.32 -28.04 11.80
C GLN A 169 -6.72 -28.76 10.58
N THR A 170 -5.41 -28.97 10.57
CA THR A 170 -4.69 -29.56 9.43
C THR A 170 -4.25 -30.99 9.66
N GLU A 171 -4.33 -31.49 10.91
CA GLU A 171 -3.75 -32.77 11.34
C GLU A 171 -2.25 -32.89 10.99
N GLY A 172 -1.58 -31.72 10.82
CA GLY A 172 -0.18 -31.64 10.40
C GLY A 172 0.05 -31.89 8.90
N ASP A 173 -0.99 -31.90 8.06
CA ASP A 173 -0.87 -32.18 6.62
C ASP A 173 -0.43 -30.93 5.82
N PHE A 174 0.77 -30.43 6.15
CA PHE A 174 1.48 -29.40 5.37
C PHE A 174 2.99 -29.45 5.63
N ASP A 175 3.78 -28.97 4.67
CA ASP A 175 5.25 -29.04 4.73
C ASP A 175 5.89 -27.72 5.21
N VAL A 176 5.24 -26.58 4.92
CA VAL A 176 5.79 -25.24 5.13
C VAL A 176 4.75 -24.36 5.81
N PHE A 177 5.15 -23.66 6.86
CA PHE A 177 4.38 -22.56 7.45
C PHE A 177 5.06 -21.23 7.18
N MET A 178 4.30 -20.24 6.74
CA MET A 178 4.81 -18.90 6.46
C MET A 178 3.99 -17.84 7.19
N ALA A 179 4.67 -16.84 7.75
CA ALA A 179 4.01 -15.70 8.38
C ALA A 179 4.82 -14.42 8.23
N GLY A 180 4.13 -13.30 8.08
CA GLY A 180 4.72 -11.99 8.13
C GLY A 180 5.27 -11.66 9.51
N VAL A 181 6.39 -10.94 9.55
CA VAL A 181 7.07 -10.58 10.79
C VAL A 181 6.99 -9.08 11.08
N GLY A 182 6.73 -8.73 12.32
CA GLY A 182 6.79 -7.40 12.90
C GLY A 182 7.28 -7.59 14.34
N THR A 183 6.41 -7.72 15.33
CA THR A 183 6.82 -7.98 16.73
C THR A 183 7.52 -9.33 16.95
N GLY A 184 7.51 -10.23 15.96
CA GLY A 184 8.11 -11.58 16.07
C GLY A 184 7.24 -12.60 16.80
N GLY A 185 6.25 -12.19 17.57
CA GLY A 185 5.45 -13.08 18.42
C GLY A 185 4.69 -14.16 17.65
N THR A 186 4.07 -13.81 16.54
CA THR A 186 3.25 -14.75 15.74
C THR A 186 4.08 -15.90 15.18
N ILE A 187 5.14 -15.59 14.44
CA ILE A 187 5.97 -16.61 13.81
C ILE A 187 6.75 -17.45 14.83
N SER A 188 7.31 -16.80 15.87
CA SER A 188 8.07 -17.50 16.91
C SER A 188 7.18 -18.38 17.77
N GLY A 189 5.97 -17.94 18.09
CA GLY A 189 5.03 -18.72 18.87
C GLY A 189 4.48 -19.91 18.09
N ILE A 190 3.97 -19.69 16.88
CA ILE A 190 3.46 -20.77 16.02
C ILE A 190 4.59 -21.74 15.64
N GLY A 191 5.71 -21.20 15.14
CA GLY A 191 6.86 -22.00 14.73
C GLY A 191 7.41 -22.84 15.87
N GLY A 192 7.54 -22.26 17.06
CA GLY A 192 7.97 -22.97 18.27
C GLY A 192 7.05 -24.16 18.60
N TYR A 193 5.73 -23.98 18.55
CA TYR A 193 4.78 -25.07 18.76
C TYR A 193 4.86 -26.11 17.63
N LEU A 194 4.81 -25.68 16.38
CA LEU A 194 4.83 -26.60 15.25
C LEU A 194 6.10 -27.45 15.22
N LYS A 195 7.27 -26.90 15.53
CA LYS A 195 8.53 -27.69 15.64
C LYS A 195 8.47 -28.76 16.71
N THR A 196 7.64 -28.61 17.73
CA THR A 196 7.48 -29.67 18.76
C THR A 196 6.65 -30.87 18.28
N VAL A 197 5.63 -30.62 17.44
CA VAL A 197 4.68 -31.63 16.96
C VAL A 197 4.97 -32.09 15.52
N MET A 198 5.69 -31.30 14.75
CA MET A 198 6.09 -31.51 13.35
C MET A 198 7.56 -31.14 13.17
N PRO A 199 8.52 -31.96 13.62
CA PRO A 199 9.94 -31.56 13.63
C PRO A 199 10.54 -31.23 12.27
N ASN A 200 9.95 -31.70 11.18
CA ASN A 200 10.42 -31.52 9.81
C ASN A 200 9.74 -30.33 9.10
N VAL A 201 8.73 -29.68 9.72
CA VAL A 201 8.05 -28.50 9.11
C VAL A 201 9.04 -27.37 8.89
N LYS A 202 8.94 -26.70 7.74
CA LYS A 202 9.73 -25.52 7.45
C LYS A 202 8.97 -24.26 7.89
N ILE A 203 9.62 -23.41 8.66
CA ILE A 203 9.08 -22.14 9.13
C ILE A 203 9.79 -21.02 8.36
N ILE A 204 9.04 -20.25 7.56
CA ILE A 204 9.58 -19.21 6.70
C ILE A 204 9.09 -17.84 7.16
N GLY A 205 10.02 -16.97 7.52
CA GLY A 205 9.75 -15.57 7.85
C GLY A 205 9.50 -14.74 6.58
N ILE A 206 8.51 -13.88 6.63
CA ILE A 206 8.24 -12.93 5.56
C ILE A 206 8.52 -11.52 6.09
N ASP A 207 9.53 -10.88 5.53
CA ASP A 207 9.94 -9.52 5.90
C ASP A 207 9.72 -8.56 4.72
N CYS A 208 9.80 -7.26 4.95
CA CYS A 208 9.65 -6.27 3.88
C CYS A 208 10.97 -5.57 3.58
N GLU A 209 11.09 -5.07 2.35
CA GLU A 209 12.19 -4.20 1.94
C GLU A 209 12.24 -2.97 2.85
N GLY A 210 13.43 -2.66 3.37
CA GLY A 210 13.62 -1.58 4.32
C GLY A 210 13.67 -2.02 5.80
N SER A 211 13.11 -3.18 6.14
CA SER A 211 13.25 -3.78 7.48
C SER A 211 14.64 -4.38 7.70
N ILE A 212 15.05 -4.45 8.97
CA ILE A 212 16.35 -5.02 9.35
C ILE A 212 16.27 -6.51 9.73
N ILE A 213 15.08 -7.06 9.94
CA ILE A 213 14.88 -8.35 10.63
C ILE A 213 15.47 -9.52 9.85
N ALA A 214 15.13 -9.66 8.55
CA ALA A 214 15.63 -10.76 7.73
C ALA A 214 17.15 -10.66 7.53
N HIS A 215 17.71 -9.47 7.42
CA HIS A 215 19.15 -9.26 7.34
C HIS A 215 19.84 -9.71 8.63
N TYR A 216 19.36 -9.21 9.78
CA TYR A 216 19.90 -9.58 11.08
C TYR A 216 19.82 -11.10 11.33
N ALA A 217 18.70 -11.70 11.00
CA ALA A 217 18.51 -13.15 11.14
C ALA A 217 19.56 -13.98 10.35
N LYS A 218 19.96 -13.49 9.18
CA LYS A 218 20.92 -14.17 8.29
C LYS A 218 22.39 -13.89 8.64
N THR A 219 22.70 -12.69 9.14
CA THR A 219 24.07 -12.23 9.30
C THR A 219 24.50 -11.99 10.75
N GLY A 220 23.53 -11.74 11.64
CA GLY A 220 23.79 -11.25 13.00
C GLY A 220 24.17 -9.76 13.06
N GLU A 221 24.16 -9.05 11.93
CA GLU A 221 24.58 -7.65 11.83
C GLU A 221 23.36 -6.71 11.74
N MET A 222 23.44 -5.57 12.43
CA MET A 222 22.45 -4.50 12.31
C MET A 222 22.76 -3.65 11.07
N ILE A 223 21.74 -3.28 10.34
CA ILE A 223 21.80 -2.32 9.22
C ILE A 223 20.89 -1.13 9.49
N GLU A 224 21.05 -0.06 8.74
CA GLU A 224 20.13 1.07 8.78
C GLU A 224 18.81 0.70 8.09
N ALA A 225 17.69 0.90 8.79
CA ALA A 225 16.35 0.71 8.23
C ALA A 225 16.06 1.75 7.15
N LYS A 226 15.29 1.37 6.14
CA LYS A 226 14.82 2.28 5.09
C LYS A 226 13.31 2.44 5.17
N PRO A 227 12.76 3.60 4.77
CA PRO A 227 11.32 3.81 4.75
C PRO A 227 10.60 2.80 3.84
N TYR A 228 9.45 2.31 4.29
CA TYR A 228 8.48 1.50 3.54
C TYR A 228 7.05 1.86 3.97
N VAL A 229 6.07 1.51 3.14
CA VAL A 229 4.66 1.90 3.33
C VAL A 229 3.80 0.74 3.85
N LEU A 230 4.27 -0.49 3.67
CA LEU A 230 3.58 -1.68 4.14
C LEU A 230 3.42 -1.65 5.66
N GLU A 231 2.18 -1.83 6.14
CA GLU A 231 1.84 -1.76 7.56
C GLU A 231 1.77 -3.17 8.17
N GLY A 232 2.32 -3.32 9.38
CA GLY A 232 2.26 -4.57 10.16
C GLY A 232 3.32 -5.61 9.81
N LEU A 233 4.26 -5.28 8.95
CA LEU A 233 5.47 -6.04 8.64
C LEU A 233 6.70 -5.17 8.85
N GLY A 234 7.83 -5.84 9.15
CA GLY A 234 9.12 -5.18 9.30
C GLY A 234 9.27 -4.38 10.59
N GLU A 235 10.51 -4.14 10.98
CA GLU A 235 10.90 -3.28 12.11
C GLU A 235 12.29 -2.69 11.86
N ASP A 236 12.63 -1.62 12.60
CA ASP A 236 13.91 -0.94 12.62
C ASP A 236 14.79 -1.32 13.85
N PHE A 237 14.29 -2.21 14.69
CA PHE A 237 14.97 -2.81 15.84
C PHE A 237 14.59 -4.28 15.99
N ILE A 238 15.21 -5.01 16.92
CA ILE A 238 14.93 -6.42 17.18
C ILE A 238 14.06 -6.59 18.43
N PRO A 239 12.75 -6.86 18.30
CA PRO A 239 11.87 -7.16 19.42
C PRO A 239 12.28 -8.44 20.16
N LYS A 240 12.04 -8.49 21.49
CA LYS A 240 12.39 -9.65 22.32
C LYS A 240 11.56 -10.91 22.06
N ASN A 241 10.44 -10.77 21.34
CA ASN A 241 9.59 -11.89 20.99
C ASN A 241 10.17 -12.82 19.91
N TYR A 242 11.23 -12.40 19.21
CA TYR A 242 11.85 -13.24 18.20
C TYR A 242 12.56 -14.44 18.81
N ASP A 243 12.29 -15.58 18.20
CA ASP A 243 13.05 -16.80 18.37
C ASP A 243 13.53 -17.26 16.99
N PHE A 244 14.70 -16.74 16.61
CA PHE A 244 15.29 -17.00 15.30
C PHE A 244 15.62 -18.48 15.09
N SER A 245 15.77 -19.27 16.18
CA SER A 245 16.10 -20.70 16.10
C SER A 245 15.01 -21.56 15.50
N VAL A 246 13.76 -21.08 15.52
CA VAL A 246 12.62 -21.81 14.96
C VAL A 246 12.34 -21.43 13.50
N ILE A 247 12.98 -20.40 12.95
CA ILE A 247 12.77 -19.90 11.59
C ILE A 247 13.86 -20.46 10.68
N ASP A 248 13.46 -21.21 9.66
CA ASP A 248 14.41 -21.92 8.78
C ASP A 248 14.94 -21.03 7.63
N ASP A 249 14.12 -20.11 7.10
CA ASP A 249 14.50 -19.22 5.98
C ASP A 249 13.63 -17.97 5.92
N TRP A 250 13.94 -17.05 5.00
CA TRP A 250 13.34 -15.73 4.90
C TRP A 250 13.04 -15.35 3.45
N VAL A 251 11.86 -14.79 3.23
CA VAL A 251 11.47 -14.14 1.96
C VAL A 251 11.26 -12.66 2.21
N VAL A 252 11.89 -11.81 1.41
CA VAL A 252 11.72 -10.36 1.47
C VAL A 252 10.84 -9.89 0.30
N ILE A 253 9.90 -9.00 0.59
CA ILE A 253 8.91 -8.49 -0.35
C ILE A 253 8.88 -6.97 -0.36
N GLY A 254 8.51 -6.38 -1.50
CA GLY A 254 8.35 -4.94 -1.65
C GLY A 254 6.89 -4.47 -1.49
N ASP A 255 6.71 -3.16 -1.30
CA ASP A 255 5.40 -2.52 -1.15
C ASP A 255 4.48 -2.76 -2.35
N LYS A 256 4.95 -2.42 -3.58
CA LYS A 256 4.14 -2.50 -4.80
C LYS A 256 3.58 -3.89 -5.04
N GLU A 257 4.42 -4.91 -5.01
CA GLU A 257 3.97 -6.29 -5.24
C GLU A 257 3.00 -6.77 -4.16
N SER A 258 3.20 -6.34 -2.91
CA SER A 258 2.30 -6.66 -1.80
C SER A 258 0.92 -6.03 -1.99
N PHE A 259 0.85 -4.77 -2.40
CA PHE A 259 -0.43 -4.08 -2.62
C PHE A 259 -1.17 -4.59 -3.85
N LEU A 260 -0.48 -4.92 -4.93
CA LEU A 260 -1.08 -5.55 -6.10
C LEU A 260 -1.65 -6.93 -5.75
N ALA A 261 -0.87 -7.78 -5.07
CA ALA A 261 -1.35 -9.09 -4.60
C ALA A 261 -2.53 -8.98 -3.60
N THR A 262 -2.60 -7.91 -2.79
CA THR A 262 -3.75 -7.64 -1.91
C THR A 262 -5.03 -7.41 -2.72
N ARG A 263 -4.95 -6.69 -3.82
CA ARG A 263 -6.08 -6.44 -4.74
C ARG A 263 -6.47 -7.71 -5.49
N ASP A 264 -5.48 -8.49 -5.92
CA ASP A 264 -5.68 -9.78 -6.59
C ASP A 264 -6.33 -10.81 -5.66
N LEU A 265 -5.96 -10.86 -4.38
CA LEU A 265 -6.65 -11.68 -3.38
C LEU A 265 -8.16 -11.37 -3.33
N LEU A 266 -8.54 -10.09 -3.38
CA LEU A 266 -9.95 -9.70 -3.39
C LEU A 266 -10.63 -10.06 -4.70
N THR A 267 -10.02 -9.72 -5.84
CA THR A 267 -10.67 -9.84 -7.16
C THR A 267 -10.67 -11.26 -7.71
N LEU A 268 -9.65 -12.06 -7.39
CA LEU A 268 -9.51 -13.43 -7.89
C LEU A 268 -10.03 -14.50 -6.92
N GLU A 269 -9.87 -14.28 -5.61
CA GLU A 269 -10.20 -15.27 -4.57
C GLU A 269 -11.37 -14.83 -3.66
N GLY A 270 -11.83 -13.56 -3.76
CA GLY A 270 -12.87 -13.04 -2.88
C GLY A 270 -12.39 -12.81 -1.43
N ILE A 271 -11.07 -12.78 -1.20
CA ILE A 271 -10.47 -12.64 0.14
C ILE A 271 -10.13 -11.17 0.38
N TYR A 272 -10.90 -10.50 1.25
CA TYR A 272 -10.72 -9.09 1.59
C TYR A 272 -9.78 -8.93 2.79
N ALA A 273 -8.48 -8.96 2.53
CA ALA A 273 -7.41 -8.90 3.52
C ALA A 273 -6.54 -7.64 3.36
N GLY A 274 -5.67 -7.34 4.34
CA GLY A 274 -4.80 -6.16 4.33
C GLY A 274 -3.50 -6.34 3.53
N GLY A 275 -2.69 -5.28 3.46
CA GLY A 275 -1.46 -5.25 2.66
C GLY A 275 -0.44 -6.31 3.04
N SER A 276 -0.25 -6.55 4.33
CA SER A 276 0.62 -7.63 4.83
C SER A 276 0.14 -9.03 4.43
N SER A 277 -1.17 -9.20 4.20
CA SER A 277 -1.73 -10.46 3.70
C SER A 277 -1.39 -10.68 2.21
N GLY A 278 -1.50 -9.64 1.37
CA GLY A 278 -1.02 -9.70 -0.02
C GLY A 278 0.47 -9.97 -0.10
N GLY A 279 1.26 -9.30 0.75
CA GLY A 279 2.69 -9.57 0.89
C GLY A 279 2.97 -11.02 1.29
N ALA A 280 2.18 -11.58 2.21
CA ALA A 280 2.34 -12.97 2.62
C ALA A 280 2.04 -13.96 1.48
N VAL A 281 1.02 -13.68 0.67
CA VAL A 281 0.67 -14.54 -0.49
C VAL A 281 1.73 -14.45 -1.58
N ILE A 282 2.20 -13.25 -1.95
CA ILE A 282 3.24 -13.13 -2.97
C ILE A 282 4.56 -13.76 -2.51
N ALA A 283 4.90 -13.67 -1.22
CA ALA A 283 6.03 -14.37 -0.64
C ALA A 283 5.90 -15.88 -0.78
N ALA A 284 4.71 -16.44 -0.50
CA ALA A 284 4.46 -17.86 -0.65
C ALA A 284 4.56 -18.34 -2.10
N ILE A 285 4.05 -17.56 -3.05
CA ILE A 285 4.17 -17.82 -4.48
C ILE A 285 5.65 -17.79 -4.92
N LYS A 286 6.41 -16.78 -4.48
CA LYS A 286 7.85 -16.69 -4.76
C LYS A 286 8.59 -17.88 -4.18
N TYR A 287 8.33 -18.23 -2.92
CA TYR A 287 8.96 -19.38 -2.27
C TYR A 287 8.62 -20.69 -2.98
N ALA A 288 7.35 -20.93 -3.30
CA ALA A 288 6.90 -22.10 -4.03
C ALA A 288 7.63 -22.31 -5.37
N LYS A 289 7.89 -21.22 -6.10
CA LYS A 289 8.65 -21.24 -7.37
C LYS A 289 10.13 -21.65 -7.21
N THR A 290 10.70 -21.56 -6.01
CA THR A 290 12.08 -22.00 -5.73
C THR A 290 12.16 -23.50 -5.41
N LEU A 291 11.04 -24.13 -5.12
CA LEU A 291 11.00 -25.53 -4.71
C LEU A 291 11.18 -26.47 -5.91
N LYS A 292 11.97 -27.53 -5.72
CA LYS A 292 12.19 -28.56 -6.74
C LYS A 292 11.01 -29.51 -6.87
N GLU A 293 10.26 -29.69 -5.78
CA GLU A 293 9.10 -30.58 -5.70
C GLU A 293 7.91 -29.82 -5.10
N PRO A 294 6.68 -30.12 -5.55
CA PRO A 294 5.49 -29.52 -4.97
C PRO A 294 5.38 -29.77 -3.46
N LYS A 295 4.97 -28.73 -2.72
CA LYS A 295 4.76 -28.74 -1.27
C LYS A 295 3.42 -28.16 -0.91
N LYS A 296 2.88 -28.55 0.25
CA LYS A 296 1.74 -27.86 0.87
C LYS A 296 2.26 -26.73 1.74
N ILE A 297 1.88 -25.52 1.42
CA ILE A 297 2.33 -24.29 2.09
C ILE A 297 1.14 -23.65 2.79
N LEU A 298 1.23 -23.44 4.09
CA LEU A 298 0.23 -22.73 4.89
C LEU A 298 0.74 -21.32 5.23
N VAL A 299 -0.03 -20.31 4.87
CA VAL A 299 0.32 -18.89 5.08
C VAL A 299 -0.70 -18.22 6.00
N LEU A 300 -0.25 -17.45 6.97
CA LEU A 300 -1.15 -16.69 7.84
C LEU A 300 -1.45 -15.30 7.25
N LEU A 301 -2.75 -14.98 7.11
CA LEU A 301 -3.25 -13.67 6.71
C LEU A 301 -3.73 -12.89 7.95
N PRO A 302 -2.98 -11.83 8.37
CA PRO A 302 -3.11 -11.32 9.72
C PRO A 302 -4.23 -10.32 9.96
N ASP A 303 -4.68 -9.54 8.95
CA ASP A 303 -5.69 -8.51 9.16
C ASP A 303 -6.61 -8.27 7.96
N SER A 304 -7.73 -7.57 8.22
CA SER A 304 -8.80 -7.30 7.27
C SER A 304 -8.49 -6.11 6.36
N GLY A 305 -8.94 -6.20 5.10
CA GLY A 305 -8.89 -5.13 4.10
C GLY A 305 -9.67 -3.87 4.45
N ASN A 306 -10.69 -3.98 5.33
CA ASN A 306 -11.51 -2.83 5.76
C ASN A 306 -10.70 -1.66 6.33
N ARG A 307 -9.48 -1.92 6.81
CA ARG A 307 -8.58 -0.92 7.40
C ARG A 307 -7.77 -0.13 6.38
N TYR A 308 -7.91 -0.47 5.09
CA TYR A 308 -7.10 0.03 3.99
C TYR A 308 -7.95 0.51 2.80
N ALA A 309 -9.26 0.75 3.04
CA ALA A 309 -10.19 1.17 1.99
C ALA A 309 -9.78 2.49 1.34
N SER A 310 -9.26 3.45 2.11
CA SER A 310 -8.76 4.74 1.63
C SER A 310 -7.33 4.71 1.06
N LYS A 311 -6.65 3.56 1.12
CA LYS A 311 -5.26 3.36 0.64
C LYS A 311 -5.21 2.31 -0.46
N ILE A 312 -4.88 1.06 -0.13
CA ILE A 312 -4.63 -0.05 -1.08
C ILE A 312 -5.81 -0.30 -2.03
N PHE A 313 -7.05 -0.07 -1.57
CA PHE A 313 -8.26 -0.27 -2.38
C PHE A 313 -8.78 1.01 -3.03
N ASN A 314 -8.09 2.14 -2.86
CA ASN A 314 -8.35 3.40 -3.55
C ASN A 314 -7.41 3.53 -4.74
N ASP A 315 -7.96 3.71 -5.94
CA ASP A 315 -7.19 3.79 -7.19
C ASP A 315 -6.33 5.03 -7.26
N ASP A 316 -6.84 6.17 -6.76
CA ASP A 316 -6.09 7.44 -6.75
C ASP A 316 -4.87 7.31 -5.84
N TRP A 317 -5.08 6.78 -4.62
CA TRP A 317 -3.97 6.55 -3.69
C TRP A 317 -2.90 5.61 -4.27
N MET A 318 -3.31 4.53 -4.93
CA MET A 318 -2.38 3.58 -5.57
C MET A 318 -1.59 4.25 -6.70
N SER A 319 -2.22 5.11 -7.47
CA SER A 319 -1.58 5.85 -8.58
C SER A 319 -0.64 6.93 -8.06
N ASP A 320 -1.07 7.73 -7.09
CA ASP A 320 -0.29 8.82 -6.48
C ASP A 320 1.00 8.31 -5.82
N ASN A 321 0.99 7.06 -5.34
CA ASN A 321 2.16 6.42 -4.74
C ASN A 321 2.93 5.50 -5.72
N GLY A 322 2.58 5.47 -7.01
CA GLY A 322 3.26 4.70 -8.04
C GLY A 322 3.08 3.17 -7.95
N TYR A 323 2.06 2.71 -7.23
CA TYR A 323 1.79 1.28 -7.02
C TYR A 323 0.83 0.69 -8.06
N LYS A 324 -0.01 1.52 -8.68
CA LYS A 324 -0.81 1.12 -9.83
C LYS A 324 -0.08 1.53 -11.09
N ASP A 325 0.19 0.59 -11.98
CA ASP A 325 0.57 0.96 -13.32
C ASP A 325 -0.65 1.70 -13.89
N SER A 326 -0.47 2.98 -14.20
CA SER A 326 -1.51 3.72 -14.87
C SER A 326 -1.88 2.91 -16.12
N SER A 327 -3.17 2.79 -16.43
CA SER A 327 -3.64 2.19 -17.69
C SER A 327 -3.05 2.89 -18.93
N PHE A 328 -2.19 3.87 -18.71
CA PHE A 328 -1.48 4.73 -19.65
C PHE A 328 0.04 4.57 -19.58
N ASN A 329 0.54 3.40 -19.17
CA ASN A 329 1.97 3.05 -19.28
C ASN A 329 2.33 2.75 -20.76
N VAL A 330 1.90 3.66 -21.63
CA VAL A 330 2.17 3.67 -23.07
C VAL A 330 3.01 4.89 -23.38
N THR A 331 3.89 4.78 -24.34
CA THR A 331 4.67 5.92 -24.80
C THR A 331 3.79 6.86 -25.65
N ILE A 332 4.18 8.13 -25.70
CA ILE A 332 3.51 9.09 -26.60
C ILE A 332 3.58 8.62 -28.05
N GLU A 333 4.65 7.95 -28.46
CA GLU A 333 4.75 7.36 -29.79
C GLU A 333 3.66 6.33 -30.07
N GLU A 334 3.33 5.47 -29.08
CA GLU A 334 2.23 4.49 -29.20
C GLU A 334 0.86 5.16 -29.26
N VAL A 335 0.67 6.25 -28.48
CA VAL A 335 -0.55 7.08 -28.55
C VAL A 335 -0.70 7.66 -29.97
N LEU A 336 0.35 8.28 -30.50
CA LEU A 336 0.34 8.87 -31.84
C LEU A 336 0.10 7.84 -32.94
N LYS A 337 0.67 6.64 -32.82
CA LYS A 337 0.39 5.52 -33.75
C LYS A 337 -1.08 5.12 -33.72
N THR A 338 -1.64 4.96 -32.53
CA THR A 338 -3.05 4.57 -32.36
C THR A 338 -4.00 5.63 -32.94
N LEU A 339 -3.66 6.90 -32.83
CA LEU A 339 -4.43 8.03 -33.35
C LEU A 339 -4.13 8.34 -34.85
N ASN A 340 -3.24 7.62 -35.49
CA ASN A 340 -2.72 7.88 -36.84
C ASN A 340 -2.13 9.30 -37.02
N LYS A 341 -1.64 9.91 -35.94
CA LYS A 341 -1.02 11.25 -35.96
C LYS A 341 0.47 11.24 -36.33
N ASN A 342 1.12 10.11 -36.32
CA ASN A 342 2.54 9.96 -36.65
C ASN A 342 2.84 10.11 -38.15
N THR A 343 1.82 10.07 -39.00
CA THR A 343 1.94 10.17 -40.47
C THR A 343 1.42 11.48 -41.05
N THR A 344 0.77 12.31 -40.22
CA THR A 344 0.20 13.58 -40.64
C THR A 344 1.26 14.69 -40.53
N PRO A 345 1.61 15.42 -41.63
CA PRO A 345 2.58 16.51 -41.56
C PRO A 345 2.11 17.59 -40.57
N LEU A 346 3.05 18.12 -39.80
CA LEU A 346 2.79 19.24 -38.89
C LEU A 346 2.41 20.48 -39.72
N ILE A 347 1.24 21.03 -39.48
CA ILE A 347 0.80 22.28 -40.07
C ILE A 347 1.32 23.41 -39.18
N SER A 348 2.07 24.34 -39.76
CA SER A 348 2.68 25.47 -39.07
C SER A 348 2.56 26.75 -39.92
N ILE A 349 2.91 27.88 -39.31
CA ILE A 349 2.90 29.19 -39.97
C ILE A 349 4.23 29.92 -39.72
N GLN A 350 4.60 30.84 -40.60
CA GLN A 350 5.80 31.66 -40.42
C GLN A 350 5.44 32.89 -39.55
N ASP A 351 6.39 33.42 -38.80
CA ASP A 351 6.28 34.61 -37.96
C ASP A 351 5.98 35.87 -38.76
N SER A 352 6.36 35.88 -40.08
CA SER A 352 6.09 36.97 -41.02
C SER A 352 4.62 37.02 -41.53
N ALA A 353 3.82 35.96 -41.21
CA ALA A 353 2.43 35.89 -41.62
C ALA A 353 1.53 36.82 -40.81
N THR A 354 0.31 37.03 -41.29
CA THR A 354 -0.72 37.81 -40.60
C THR A 354 -1.65 36.95 -39.74
N ILE A 355 -2.31 37.58 -38.77
CA ILE A 355 -3.35 36.95 -37.95
C ILE A 355 -4.47 36.41 -38.84
N GLY A 356 -4.85 37.11 -39.91
CA GLY A 356 -5.88 36.67 -40.86
C GLY A 356 -5.49 35.37 -41.58
N GLU A 357 -4.22 35.25 -41.98
CA GLU A 357 -3.70 34.03 -42.61
C GLU A 357 -3.71 32.81 -41.61
N ALA A 358 -3.37 33.08 -40.36
CA ALA A 358 -3.45 32.03 -39.33
C ALA A 358 -4.87 31.52 -39.13
N ILE A 359 -5.84 32.42 -39.02
CA ILE A 359 -7.27 32.08 -38.89
C ILE A 359 -7.75 31.30 -40.10
N LYS A 360 -7.37 31.70 -41.29
CA LYS A 360 -7.73 30.99 -42.54
C LYS A 360 -7.19 29.54 -42.56
N ILE A 361 -5.91 29.35 -42.16
CA ILE A 361 -5.33 28.03 -42.08
C ILE A 361 -6.06 27.17 -41.01
N MET A 362 -6.37 27.75 -39.84
CA MET A 362 -7.11 27.05 -38.79
C MET A 362 -8.48 26.59 -39.28
N ASP A 363 -9.22 27.46 -39.95
CA ASP A 363 -10.56 27.12 -40.49
C ASP A 363 -10.49 26.06 -41.61
N GLU A 364 -9.63 26.28 -42.62
CA GLU A 364 -9.48 25.33 -43.74
C GLU A 364 -9.01 23.93 -43.31
N LYS A 365 -8.24 23.83 -42.24
CA LYS A 365 -7.67 22.57 -41.74
C LYS A 365 -8.42 21.96 -40.56
N GLY A 366 -9.40 22.70 -40.02
CA GLY A 366 -10.17 22.27 -38.83
C GLY A 366 -9.29 22.06 -37.60
N ILE A 367 -8.33 22.98 -37.38
CA ILE A 367 -7.38 22.96 -36.27
C ILE A 367 -7.48 24.26 -35.48
N SER A 368 -7.30 24.22 -34.18
CA SER A 368 -7.45 25.36 -33.27
C SER A 368 -6.13 26.03 -32.89
N GLN A 369 -5.01 25.56 -33.42
CA GLN A 369 -3.68 26.08 -33.06
C GLN A 369 -2.62 25.74 -34.12
N LEU A 370 -1.62 26.62 -34.20
CA LEU A 370 -0.52 26.53 -35.14
C LEU A 370 0.82 26.82 -34.46
N PRO A 371 1.84 25.98 -34.59
CA PRO A 371 3.21 26.35 -34.29
C PRO A 371 3.68 27.46 -35.23
N VAL A 372 4.35 28.46 -34.67
CA VAL A 372 4.91 29.61 -35.38
C VAL A 372 6.41 29.44 -35.48
N TYR A 373 6.94 29.51 -36.70
CA TYR A 373 8.35 29.40 -36.98
C TYR A 373 8.92 30.71 -37.49
N GLY A 374 10.08 31.15 -36.97
CA GLY A 374 10.90 32.25 -37.43
C GLY A 374 12.33 31.78 -37.71
N ASP A 375 12.93 32.10 -38.83
CA ASP A 375 14.29 31.73 -39.24
C ASP A 375 14.59 30.22 -39.12
N GLY A 376 13.56 29.36 -39.29
CA GLY A 376 13.68 27.91 -39.19
C GLY A 376 13.61 27.36 -37.76
N HIS A 377 13.40 28.20 -36.76
CA HIS A 377 13.25 27.84 -35.35
C HIS A 377 11.80 28.02 -34.89
N LEU A 378 11.39 27.17 -33.95
CA LEU A 378 10.08 27.28 -33.34
C LEU A 378 10.08 28.48 -32.36
N GLU A 379 9.25 29.47 -32.62
CA GLU A 379 9.11 30.70 -31.84
C GLU A 379 7.99 30.62 -30.81
N GLY A 380 6.89 29.91 -31.14
CA GLY A 380 5.75 29.82 -30.25
C GLY A 380 4.58 29.05 -30.83
N ILE A 381 3.43 29.18 -30.16
CA ILE A 381 2.14 28.61 -30.60
C ILE A 381 1.11 29.74 -30.62
N VAL A 382 0.39 29.88 -31.72
CA VAL A 382 -0.84 30.68 -31.79
C VAL A 382 -2.06 29.78 -31.71
N SER A 383 -3.07 30.17 -30.95
CA SER A 383 -4.32 29.41 -30.78
C SER A 383 -5.55 30.33 -30.92
N GLU A 384 -6.72 29.73 -31.24
CA GLU A 384 -7.99 30.45 -31.23
C GLU A 384 -8.20 31.24 -29.93
N ARG A 385 -7.82 30.65 -28.79
CA ARG A 385 -7.94 31.29 -27.47
C ARG A 385 -7.09 32.54 -27.34
N ASN A 386 -5.90 32.56 -27.95
CA ASN A 386 -5.01 33.73 -27.91
C ASN A 386 -5.48 34.84 -28.83
N LEU A 387 -6.21 34.51 -29.88
CA LEU A 387 -6.69 35.46 -30.90
C LEU A 387 -8.07 36.04 -30.55
N LEU A 388 -8.98 35.24 -30.01
CA LEU A 388 -10.40 35.58 -29.89
C LEU A 388 -10.63 36.90 -29.11
N LYS A 389 -10.12 36.99 -27.89
CA LYS A 389 -10.35 38.13 -27.02
C LYS A 389 -9.70 39.41 -27.56
N PRO A 390 -8.39 39.43 -27.94
CA PRO A 390 -7.78 40.64 -28.49
C PRO A 390 -8.42 41.13 -29.81
N LEU A 391 -8.89 40.23 -30.66
CA LEU A 391 -9.64 40.59 -31.87
C LEU A 391 -11.01 41.17 -31.52
N PHE A 392 -11.72 40.61 -30.55
CA PHE A 392 -13.02 41.10 -30.11
C PHE A 392 -12.91 42.46 -29.43
N ASP A 393 -11.88 42.69 -28.64
CA ASP A 393 -11.61 43.95 -27.95
C ASP A 393 -11.00 45.03 -28.88
N GLY A 394 -10.67 44.69 -30.14
CA GLY A 394 -10.09 45.58 -31.14
C GLY A 394 -8.61 45.86 -30.94
N GLU A 395 -7.93 45.11 -30.09
CA GLU A 395 -6.48 45.21 -29.84
C GLU A 395 -5.67 44.68 -31.03
N PHE A 396 -6.18 43.65 -31.70
CA PHE A 396 -5.60 43.08 -32.93
C PHE A 396 -6.49 43.30 -34.14
N LYS A 397 -5.85 43.39 -35.32
CA LYS A 397 -6.51 43.43 -36.63
C LYS A 397 -6.04 42.25 -37.48
N LEU A 398 -6.86 41.83 -38.44
CA LEU A 398 -6.52 40.66 -39.30
C LEU A 398 -5.22 40.82 -40.09
N ASN A 399 -4.84 42.05 -40.40
CA ASN A 399 -3.59 42.37 -41.13
C ASN A 399 -2.37 42.54 -40.21
N ASP A 400 -2.52 42.44 -38.90
CA ASP A 400 -1.41 42.54 -37.98
C ASP A 400 -0.54 41.28 -38.05
N SER A 401 0.75 41.44 -37.75
CA SER A 401 1.70 40.30 -37.73
C SER A 401 1.31 39.28 -36.65
N ILE A 402 1.42 38.01 -36.98
CA ILE A 402 1.21 36.89 -36.04
C ILE A 402 2.20 36.93 -34.86
N SER A 403 3.34 37.61 -35.03
CA SER A 403 4.34 37.82 -33.98
C SER A 403 3.81 38.53 -32.73
N LEU A 404 2.70 39.24 -32.84
CA LEU A 404 2.02 39.90 -31.71
C LEU A 404 1.13 38.93 -30.90
N ALA A 405 0.78 37.78 -31.45
CA ALA A 405 -0.31 36.95 -30.96
C ALA A 405 0.12 35.56 -30.48
N PHE A 406 1.30 35.05 -30.83
CA PHE A 406 1.74 33.75 -30.35
C PHE A 406 2.30 33.82 -28.93
N LYS A 407 2.22 32.71 -28.21
CA LYS A 407 2.87 32.51 -26.91
C LYS A 407 4.16 31.73 -27.09
N SER A 408 5.25 32.21 -26.48
CA SER A 408 6.55 31.54 -26.43
C SER A 408 6.70 30.58 -25.25
N ASP A 409 5.76 30.59 -24.30
CA ASP A 409 5.71 29.62 -23.23
C ASP A 409 4.87 28.42 -23.67
N PHE A 410 5.56 27.33 -24.06
CA PHE A 410 4.97 26.08 -24.53
C PHE A 410 5.82 24.90 -24.06
N ARG A 411 5.17 23.79 -23.81
CA ARG A 411 5.86 22.57 -23.39
C ARG A 411 6.20 21.67 -24.59
N VAL A 412 7.42 21.16 -24.54
CA VAL A 412 7.92 20.17 -25.52
C VAL A 412 8.17 18.85 -24.78
N ILE A 413 7.74 17.73 -25.36
CA ILE A 413 7.91 16.38 -24.82
C ILE A 413 8.54 15.49 -25.89
N ASP A 414 9.31 14.49 -25.49
CA ASP A 414 9.82 13.47 -26.42
C ASP A 414 8.78 12.37 -26.64
N SER A 415 8.69 11.88 -27.87
CA SER A 415 7.77 10.79 -28.23
C SER A 415 8.01 9.47 -27.47
N GLY A 416 9.18 9.27 -26.91
CA GLY A 416 9.52 8.13 -26.05
C GLY A 416 9.05 8.27 -24.60
N GLU A 417 8.58 9.46 -24.16
CA GLU A 417 8.06 9.65 -22.82
C GLU A 417 6.75 8.87 -22.59
N LEU A 418 6.51 8.46 -21.34
CA LEU A 418 5.27 7.80 -20.94
C LEU A 418 4.12 8.81 -20.86
N LEU A 419 2.94 8.44 -21.33
CA LEU A 419 1.74 9.25 -21.25
C LEU A 419 1.43 9.67 -19.80
N SER A 420 1.68 8.81 -18.83
CA SER A 420 1.50 9.11 -17.40
C SER A 420 2.32 10.31 -16.91
N ASN A 421 3.53 10.51 -17.46
CA ASN A 421 4.42 11.61 -17.08
C ASN A 421 4.01 12.95 -17.69
N VAL A 422 3.17 12.91 -18.72
CA VAL A 422 2.75 14.07 -19.53
C VAL A 422 1.32 14.50 -19.19
N ALA A 423 0.54 13.63 -18.56
CA ALA A 423 -0.88 13.86 -18.28
C ALA A 423 -1.14 15.16 -17.49
N ASP A 424 -0.41 15.42 -16.42
CA ASP A 424 -0.56 16.64 -15.62
C ASP A 424 -0.28 17.91 -16.41
N SER A 425 0.65 17.84 -17.36
CA SER A 425 1.01 18.96 -18.21
C SER A 425 -0.08 19.28 -19.23
N LEU A 426 -0.69 18.26 -19.79
CA LEU A 426 -1.83 18.42 -20.70
C LEU A 426 -3.04 19.01 -19.98
N LEU A 427 -3.26 18.64 -18.71
CA LEU A 427 -4.33 19.24 -17.90
C LEU A 427 -4.10 20.72 -17.62
N GLN A 428 -2.85 21.16 -17.49
CA GLN A 428 -2.49 22.57 -17.22
C GLN A 428 -2.44 23.42 -18.48
N GLU A 429 -1.84 22.91 -19.56
CA GLU A 429 -1.51 23.69 -20.76
C GLU A 429 -2.42 23.41 -21.97
N GLU A 430 -3.33 22.44 -21.87
CA GLU A 430 -4.27 22.03 -22.94
C GLU A 430 -3.57 21.50 -24.22
N THR A 431 -2.27 21.76 -24.40
CA THR A 431 -1.51 21.44 -25.63
C THR A 431 -0.03 21.28 -25.35
N VAL A 432 0.56 20.26 -25.94
CA VAL A 432 2.01 20.05 -25.90
C VAL A 432 2.55 19.73 -27.31
N LEU A 433 3.76 20.16 -27.59
CA LEU A 433 4.48 19.82 -28.80
C LEU A 433 5.25 18.51 -28.59
N VAL A 434 5.12 17.58 -29.53
CA VAL A 434 5.83 16.29 -29.47
C VAL A 434 7.03 16.35 -30.40
N THR A 435 8.19 15.95 -29.86
CA THR A 435 9.44 15.82 -30.63
C THR A 435 9.83 14.36 -30.81
N LYS A 436 10.55 14.12 -31.90
CA LYS A 436 11.27 12.87 -32.11
C LYS A 436 12.64 13.23 -32.74
N GLU A 437 13.71 12.72 -32.14
CA GLU A 437 15.08 13.05 -32.57
C GLU A 437 15.35 14.57 -32.63
N GLY A 438 14.78 15.33 -31.69
CA GLY A 438 14.94 16.77 -31.58
C GLY A 438 14.12 17.61 -32.58
N LYS A 439 13.27 16.99 -33.41
CA LYS A 439 12.38 17.68 -34.36
C LYS A 439 10.93 17.61 -33.87
N VAL A 440 10.20 18.72 -33.92
CA VAL A 440 8.77 18.72 -33.66
C VAL A 440 8.05 17.96 -34.77
N ILE A 441 7.31 16.91 -34.37
CA ILE A 441 6.59 16.04 -35.29
C ILE A 441 5.09 16.26 -35.30
N THR A 442 4.51 16.68 -34.17
CA THR A 442 3.06 16.92 -34.06
C THR A 442 2.72 17.71 -32.79
N ILE A 443 1.45 18.10 -32.69
CA ILE A 443 0.82 18.65 -31.50
C ILE A 443 -0.06 17.57 -30.85
N LEU A 444 0.02 17.43 -29.54
CA LEU A 444 -0.86 16.58 -28.75
C LEU A 444 -1.75 17.48 -27.87
N THR A 445 -3.05 17.21 -27.89
CA THR A 445 -4.09 17.98 -27.21
C THR A 445 -4.91 17.11 -26.29
N ASN A 446 -5.66 17.72 -25.36
CA ASN A 446 -6.56 16.98 -24.45
C ASN A 446 -7.58 16.13 -25.21
N ILE A 447 -8.10 16.58 -26.34
CA ILE A 447 -9.06 15.79 -27.14
C ILE A 447 -8.39 14.54 -27.75
N ASP A 448 -7.11 14.60 -28.07
CA ASP A 448 -6.38 13.44 -28.57
C ASP A 448 -6.27 12.36 -27.51
N ILE A 449 -5.99 12.76 -26.27
CA ILE A 449 -5.94 11.84 -25.14
C ILE A 449 -7.32 11.23 -24.86
N LEU A 450 -8.37 12.04 -24.87
CA LEU A 450 -9.75 11.53 -24.71
C LEU A 450 -10.11 10.51 -25.79
N ARG A 451 -9.74 10.75 -27.06
CA ARG A 451 -9.92 9.80 -28.18
C ARG A 451 -9.15 8.51 -27.96
N PHE A 452 -7.90 8.60 -27.50
CA PHE A 452 -7.09 7.43 -27.20
C PHE A 452 -7.69 6.59 -26.07
N ILE A 453 -8.16 7.25 -24.99
CA ILE A 453 -8.80 6.59 -23.85
C ILE A 453 -10.12 5.94 -24.28
N SER A 454 -10.96 6.64 -25.05
CA SER A 454 -12.25 6.10 -25.52
C SER A 454 -12.09 4.92 -26.47
N GLY A 455 -11.04 4.89 -27.29
CA GLY A 455 -10.71 3.76 -28.15
C GLY A 455 -10.21 2.53 -27.38
N LYS A 456 -9.60 2.69 -26.22
CA LYS A 456 -9.19 1.56 -25.35
C LYS A 456 -10.35 0.95 -24.54
N ASN A 457 -11.40 1.70 -24.26
CA ASN A 457 -12.56 1.21 -23.49
C ASN A 457 -13.61 0.51 -24.37
N SER A 458 -13.30 0.21 -25.61
CA SER A 458 -14.19 -0.48 -26.58
C SER A 458 -13.89 -1.99 -26.69
N PHE A 459 -13.36 -2.61 -25.62
CA PHE A 459 -13.18 -4.06 -25.50
C PHE A 459 -13.80 -4.60 -24.22
#